data_e9968c8af4878cf4669da1c4fef7e5e3
#
_entry.id   e9968c8af4878cf4669da1c4fef7e5e3
#
_cell.length_a   1.000
_cell.length_b   1.000
_cell.length_c   1.000
_cell.angle_alpha   90.00
_cell.angle_beta   90.00
_cell.angle_gamma   90.00
#
_symmetry.space_group_name_H-M   'P 1'
#
loop_
_entity.id
_entity.type
_entity.pdbx_description
1 polymer ?
#
loop_
_entity_poly.entity_id
_entity_poly.type
_entity_poly.pdbx_seq_one_letter_code
_entity_poly.pdbx_strand_id
1 'polypeptide(L)'
;MQITDIKTYITMPIQNLPWLFVEVHTDEGITGLGECSWYGNNTLIQQGIESVKPWVIGQDPANIEEIWQLIYRRHLRIGGRGPISAVISGIDIALWDIKGKALGVPVYQLLGGPVRDHVPLYTHVHDARQAATIEENVAMARQTKADGYRAIKTDPFLSMATQSGPFRGASLVEKLTPSAINYAAEWVGALRSELGDDYELMVDAHARFDVASAIAAARELEPFKLIW
;
A
#
# COMPACT_ATOMS: atom_id res chain seq x y z
N MET A 1 -28.61 -15.46 -5.69
CA MET A 1 -27.35 -15.74 -4.97
C MET A 1 -27.38 -15.07 -3.62
N GLN A 2 -26.93 -15.77 -2.57
CA GLN A 2 -26.85 -15.19 -1.22
C GLN A 2 -25.49 -15.49 -0.60
N ILE A 3 -24.96 -14.54 0.19
CA ILE A 3 -23.74 -14.72 0.95
C ILE A 3 -23.99 -15.68 2.10
N THR A 4 -23.22 -16.76 2.19
CA THR A 4 -23.38 -17.81 3.20
C THR A 4 -22.33 -17.75 4.30
N ASP A 5 -21.11 -17.30 3.98
CA ASP A 5 -20.02 -17.18 4.95
C ASP A 5 -18.97 -16.16 4.50
N ILE A 6 -18.19 -15.66 5.44
CA ILE A 6 -16.99 -14.83 5.20
C ILE A 6 -15.86 -15.44 6.03
N LYS A 7 -14.76 -15.79 5.37
CA LYS A 7 -13.55 -16.33 6.03
C LYS A 7 -12.38 -15.37 5.85
N THR A 8 -11.47 -15.41 6.79
CA THR A 8 -10.27 -14.57 6.77
C THR A 8 -9.02 -15.41 6.94
N TYR A 9 -7.96 -15.05 6.23
CA TYR A 9 -6.68 -15.76 6.23
C TYR A 9 -5.54 -14.76 6.40
N ILE A 10 -4.76 -14.92 7.47
CA ILE A 10 -3.51 -14.16 7.65
C ILE A 10 -2.36 -14.99 7.13
N THR A 11 -1.62 -14.47 6.17
CA THR A 11 -0.43 -15.10 5.60
C THR A 11 0.80 -14.23 5.84
N MET A 12 1.98 -14.84 5.79
CA MET A 12 3.25 -14.11 5.99
C MET A 12 4.18 -14.37 4.80
N PRO A 13 3.86 -13.83 3.60
CA PRO A 13 4.67 -14.08 2.41
C PRO A 13 6.06 -13.45 2.50
N ILE A 14 6.16 -12.33 3.25
CA ILE A 14 7.41 -11.63 3.52
C ILE A 14 7.55 -11.51 5.03
N GLN A 15 8.74 -11.77 5.56
CA GLN A 15 9.01 -11.68 6.99
C GLN A 15 8.60 -10.30 7.54
N ASN A 16 7.76 -10.30 8.59
CA ASN A 16 7.21 -9.12 9.25
C ASN A 16 6.22 -8.27 8.42
N LEU A 17 5.73 -8.79 7.28
CA LEU A 17 4.68 -8.16 6.49
C LEU A 17 3.51 -9.14 6.29
N PRO A 18 2.65 -9.31 7.30
CA PRO A 18 1.49 -10.19 7.19
C PRO A 18 0.45 -9.58 6.25
N TRP A 19 -0.13 -10.42 5.39
CA TRP A 19 -1.27 -10.09 4.55
C TRP A 19 -2.53 -10.70 5.13
N LEU A 20 -3.65 -10.00 4.98
CA LEU A 20 -4.97 -10.46 5.38
C LEU A 20 -5.89 -10.54 4.17
N PHE A 21 -6.28 -11.77 3.83
CA PHE A 21 -7.25 -12.04 2.79
C PHE A 21 -8.64 -12.29 3.37
N VAL A 22 -9.65 -11.92 2.60
CA VAL A 22 -11.07 -12.15 2.88
C VAL A 22 -11.66 -12.99 1.76
N GLU A 23 -12.32 -14.09 2.09
CA GLU A 23 -13.03 -14.94 1.16
C GLU A 23 -14.53 -14.91 1.48
N VAL A 24 -15.34 -14.43 0.56
CA VAL A 24 -16.80 -14.38 0.66
C VAL A 24 -17.41 -15.57 -0.10
N HIS A 25 -18.18 -16.37 0.59
CA HIS A 25 -18.82 -17.57 0.05
C HIS A 25 -20.29 -17.32 -0.28
N THR A 26 -20.80 -17.98 -1.33
CA THR A 26 -22.21 -17.91 -1.72
C THR A 26 -22.88 -19.30 -1.77
N ASP A 27 -24.21 -19.31 -1.73
CA ASP A 27 -25.05 -20.53 -1.86
C ASP A 27 -24.98 -21.18 -3.25
N GLU A 28 -24.48 -20.47 -4.27
CA GLU A 28 -24.28 -20.98 -5.63
C GLU A 28 -22.85 -21.51 -5.86
N GLY A 29 -22.01 -21.58 -4.81
CA GLY A 29 -20.65 -22.10 -4.88
C GLY A 29 -19.61 -21.13 -5.49
N ILE A 30 -20.03 -19.93 -5.86
CA ILE A 30 -19.11 -18.88 -6.28
C ILE A 30 -18.50 -18.25 -5.03
N THR A 31 -17.17 -18.13 -5.02
CA THR A 31 -16.44 -17.44 -3.95
C THR A 31 -15.70 -16.23 -4.49
N GLY A 32 -15.64 -15.16 -3.73
CA GLY A 32 -14.85 -13.98 -4.04
C GLY A 32 -13.72 -13.76 -3.06
N LEU A 33 -12.58 -13.30 -3.56
CA LEU A 33 -11.38 -13.02 -2.78
C LEU A 33 -11.13 -11.51 -2.74
N GLY A 34 -10.93 -10.98 -1.54
CA GLY A 34 -10.47 -9.62 -1.28
C GLY A 34 -9.23 -9.59 -0.42
N GLU A 35 -8.55 -8.46 -0.38
CA GLU A 35 -7.38 -8.22 0.46
C GLU A 35 -7.60 -6.93 1.26
N CYS A 36 -7.32 -6.97 2.55
CA CYS A 36 -7.55 -5.86 3.48
C CYS A 36 -6.44 -5.71 4.52
N SER A 37 -5.21 -6.01 4.12
CA SER A 37 -4.05 -5.89 4.99
C SER A 37 -3.93 -4.49 5.61
N TRP A 38 -3.69 -4.47 6.92
CA TRP A 38 -3.43 -3.24 7.63
C TRP A 38 -2.06 -3.33 8.31
N TYR A 39 -1.20 -2.41 8.00
CA TYR A 39 0.19 -2.41 8.45
C TYR A 39 0.30 -2.63 9.98
N GLY A 40 0.81 -3.80 10.36
CA GLY A 40 1.09 -4.15 11.74
C GLY A 40 -0.11 -4.58 12.60
N ASN A 41 -1.36 -4.58 12.09
CA ASN A 41 -2.52 -4.94 12.92
C ASN A 41 -3.66 -5.65 12.18
N ASN A 42 -3.33 -6.73 11.46
CA ASN A 42 -4.33 -7.51 10.75
C ASN A 42 -5.35 -8.19 11.66
N THR A 43 -4.99 -8.49 12.92
CA THR A 43 -5.93 -9.05 13.90
C THR A 43 -7.09 -8.08 14.19
N LEU A 44 -6.84 -6.77 14.24
CA LEU A 44 -7.90 -5.78 14.40
C LEU A 44 -8.88 -5.81 13.22
N ILE A 45 -8.36 -5.89 12.00
CA ILE A 45 -9.20 -5.94 10.79
C ILE A 45 -9.98 -7.25 10.74
N GLN A 46 -9.36 -8.37 11.07
CA GLN A 46 -10.01 -9.68 11.17
C GLN A 46 -11.20 -9.64 12.13
N GLN A 47 -11.02 -9.08 13.32
CA GLN A 47 -12.11 -8.89 14.30
C GLN A 47 -13.18 -7.93 13.77
N GLY A 48 -12.79 -6.90 13.03
CA GLY A 48 -13.71 -6.00 12.34
C GLY A 48 -14.60 -6.75 11.34
N ILE A 49 -14.02 -7.66 10.54
CA ILE A 49 -14.78 -8.50 9.60
C ILE A 49 -15.75 -9.39 10.35
N GLU A 50 -15.33 -10.08 11.42
CA GLU A 50 -16.21 -10.90 12.23
C GLU A 50 -17.38 -10.10 12.82
N SER A 51 -17.16 -8.86 13.20
CA SER A 51 -18.20 -7.99 13.75
C SER A 51 -19.27 -7.56 12.73
N VAL A 52 -18.92 -7.49 11.44
CA VAL A 52 -19.86 -7.11 10.37
C VAL A 52 -20.53 -8.29 9.68
N LYS A 53 -19.98 -9.51 9.83
CA LYS A 53 -20.55 -10.75 9.26
C LYS A 53 -22.08 -10.87 9.44
N PRO A 54 -22.66 -10.66 10.65
CA PRO A 54 -24.09 -10.81 10.87
C PRO A 54 -24.98 -9.89 10.00
N TRP A 55 -24.41 -8.82 9.44
CA TRP A 55 -25.13 -7.89 8.60
C TRP A 55 -25.00 -8.19 7.12
N VAL A 56 -23.94 -8.91 6.75
CA VAL A 56 -23.57 -9.22 5.36
C VAL A 56 -24.08 -10.60 4.94
N ILE A 57 -24.05 -11.58 5.84
CA ILE A 57 -24.60 -12.92 5.57
C ILE A 57 -26.08 -12.82 5.24
N GLY A 58 -26.53 -13.54 4.19
CA GLY A 58 -27.89 -13.53 3.68
C GLY A 58 -28.16 -12.41 2.67
N GLN A 59 -27.26 -11.45 2.50
CA GLN A 59 -27.39 -10.41 1.48
C GLN A 59 -27.10 -10.98 0.08
N ASP A 60 -27.63 -10.32 -0.95
CA ASP A 60 -27.25 -10.60 -2.33
C ASP A 60 -25.89 -9.94 -2.65
N PRO A 61 -24.85 -10.71 -3.00
CA PRO A 61 -23.53 -10.15 -3.32
C PRO A 61 -23.52 -9.25 -4.55
N ALA A 62 -24.55 -9.26 -5.38
CA ALA A 62 -24.69 -8.32 -6.51
C ALA A 62 -24.95 -6.88 -6.06
N ASN A 63 -25.50 -6.69 -4.86
CA ASN A 63 -25.82 -5.37 -4.28
C ASN A 63 -24.61 -4.76 -3.54
N ILE A 64 -23.48 -4.64 -4.24
CA ILE A 64 -22.19 -4.22 -3.68
C ILE A 64 -22.30 -2.90 -2.93
N GLU A 65 -22.89 -1.88 -3.57
CA GLU A 65 -23.03 -0.55 -2.98
C GLU A 65 -23.94 -0.55 -1.73
N GLU A 66 -25.00 -1.35 -1.72
CA GLU A 66 -25.89 -1.48 -0.56
C GLU A 66 -25.13 -2.06 0.64
N ILE A 67 -24.33 -3.11 0.45
CA ILE A 67 -23.52 -3.74 1.49
C ILE A 67 -22.45 -2.76 1.97
N TRP A 68 -21.78 -2.05 1.06
CA TRP A 68 -20.82 -1.00 1.39
C TRP A 68 -21.46 0.07 2.29
N GLN A 69 -22.60 0.63 1.88
CA GLN A 69 -23.33 1.66 2.61
C GLN A 69 -23.83 1.14 3.97
N LEU A 70 -24.28 -0.09 4.04
CA LEU A 70 -24.73 -0.71 5.28
C LEU A 70 -23.62 -0.73 6.33
N ILE A 71 -22.42 -1.18 5.97
CA ILE A 71 -21.28 -1.25 6.88
C ILE A 71 -20.82 0.16 7.22
N TYR A 72 -20.66 1.05 6.23
CA TYR A 72 -20.18 2.42 6.43
C TYR A 72 -21.08 3.22 7.38
N ARG A 73 -22.39 3.23 7.13
CA ARG A 73 -23.34 4.02 7.93
C ARG A 73 -23.47 3.56 9.37
N ARG A 74 -23.32 2.27 9.64
CA ARG A 74 -23.30 1.73 11.01
C ARG A 74 -22.11 2.19 11.81
N HIS A 75 -21.02 2.59 11.16
CA HIS A 75 -19.78 3.04 11.78
C HIS A 75 -19.55 4.56 11.73
N LEU A 76 -20.47 5.34 11.16
CA LEU A 76 -20.29 6.80 11.02
C LEU A 76 -19.98 7.52 12.35
N ARG A 77 -20.57 7.09 13.45
CA ARG A 77 -20.39 7.74 14.74
C ARG A 77 -19.00 7.53 15.36
N ILE A 78 -18.31 6.47 14.98
CA ILE A 78 -16.96 6.15 15.47
C ILE A 78 -15.87 6.47 14.45
N GLY A 79 -16.25 7.05 13.30
CA GLY A 79 -15.38 7.42 12.22
C GLY A 79 -15.33 6.34 11.13
N GLY A 80 -15.82 6.69 9.94
CA GLY A 80 -15.80 5.81 8.75
C GLY A 80 -14.43 5.69 8.08
N ARG A 81 -13.35 6.13 8.75
CA ARG A 81 -11.97 6.07 8.26
C ARG A 81 -11.13 5.13 9.14
N GLY A 82 -9.94 4.77 8.66
CA GLY A 82 -9.04 3.89 9.39
C GLY A 82 -9.43 2.42 9.28
N PRO A 83 -9.37 1.61 10.35
CA PRO A 83 -9.55 0.16 10.30
C PRO A 83 -10.85 -0.29 9.64
N ILE A 84 -11.97 0.43 9.85
CA ILE A 84 -13.25 0.06 9.24
C ILE A 84 -13.22 0.21 7.71
N SER A 85 -12.45 1.15 7.17
CA SER A 85 -12.28 1.26 5.71
C SER A 85 -11.59 0.03 5.13
N ALA A 86 -10.61 -0.55 5.84
CA ALA A 86 -9.97 -1.79 5.42
C ALA A 86 -10.95 -2.98 5.44
N VAL A 87 -11.79 -3.07 6.48
CA VAL A 87 -12.88 -4.08 6.55
C VAL A 87 -13.80 -3.97 5.34
N ILE A 88 -14.28 -2.74 5.05
CA ILE A 88 -15.14 -2.47 3.89
C ILE A 88 -14.44 -2.86 2.60
N SER A 89 -13.18 -2.42 2.40
CA SER A 89 -12.41 -2.70 1.18
C SER A 89 -12.24 -4.19 0.93
N GLY A 90 -11.91 -4.98 1.95
CA GLY A 90 -11.75 -6.43 1.78
C GLY A 90 -13.04 -7.11 1.31
N ILE A 91 -14.16 -6.75 1.91
CA ILE A 91 -15.48 -7.29 1.51
C ILE A 91 -15.87 -6.77 0.12
N ASP A 92 -15.72 -5.49 -0.16
CA ASP A 92 -16.05 -4.85 -1.44
C ASP A 92 -15.29 -5.50 -2.61
N ILE A 93 -13.97 -5.66 -2.47
CA ILE A 93 -13.15 -6.33 -3.48
C ILE A 93 -13.63 -7.77 -3.74
N ALA A 94 -13.96 -8.52 -2.67
CA ALA A 94 -14.49 -9.87 -2.80
C ALA A 94 -15.86 -9.91 -3.50
N LEU A 95 -16.73 -8.92 -3.26
CA LEU A 95 -18.02 -8.83 -3.94
C LEU A 95 -17.86 -8.51 -5.44
N TRP A 96 -16.92 -7.64 -5.80
CA TRP A 96 -16.58 -7.38 -7.20
C TRP A 96 -16.02 -8.63 -7.88
N ASP A 97 -15.19 -9.42 -7.19
CA ASP A 97 -14.67 -10.69 -7.70
C ASP A 97 -15.80 -11.71 -7.93
N ILE A 98 -16.76 -11.84 -6.98
CA ILE A 98 -17.99 -12.66 -7.19
C ILE A 98 -18.74 -12.20 -8.42
N LYS A 99 -18.97 -10.89 -8.56
CA LYS A 99 -19.72 -10.33 -9.70
C LYS A 99 -19.04 -10.63 -11.03
N GLY A 100 -17.70 -10.47 -11.09
CA GLY A 100 -16.91 -10.82 -12.27
C GLY A 100 -17.04 -12.30 -12.62
N LYS A 101 -16.89 -13.19 -11.64
CA LYS A 101 -17.05 -14.64 -11.81
C LYS A 101 -18.45 -15.06 -12.25
N ALA A 102 -19.48 -14.47 -11.63
CA ALA A 102 -20.87 -14.76 -11.98
C ALA A 102 -21.22 -14.33 -13.42
N LEU A 103 -20.62 -13.26 -13.92
CA LEU A 103 -20.81 -12.77 -15.28
C LEU A 103 -19.79 -13.35 -16.29
N GLY A 104 -18.81 -14.11 -15.84
CA GLY A 104 -17.75 -14.68 -16.69
C GLY A 104 -16.79 -13.63 -17.27
N VAL A 105 -16.60 -12.49 -16.59
CA VAL A 105 -15.74 -11.40 -17.04
C VAL A 105 -14.77 -10.97 -15.93
N PRO A 106 -13.56 -10.51 -16.26
CA PRO A 106 -12.65 -9.95 -15.25
C PRO A 106 -13.18 -8.60 -14.72
N VAL A 107 -12.83 -8.27 -13.47
CA VAL A 107 -13.33 -7.07 -12.78
C VAL A 107 -13.05 -5.78 -13.57
N TYR A 108 -11.92 -5.65 -14.25
CA TYR A 108 -11.62 -4.45 -15.04
C TYR A 108 -12.63 -4.18 -16.15
N GLN A 109 -13.29 -5.21 -16.70
CA GLN A 109 -14.37 -5.04 -17.67
C GLN A 109 -15.61 -4.43 -17.03
N LEU A 110 -15.91 -4.77 -15.78
CA LEU A 110 -17.00 -4.16 -15.02
C LEU A 110 -16.74 -2.69 -14.68
N LEU A 111 -15.45 -2.30 -14.60
CA LEU A 111 -15.01 -0.95 -14.29
C LEU A 111 -14.78 -0.06 -15.52
N GLY A 112 -15.18 -0.50 -16.72
CA GLY A 112 -15.10 0.30 -17.95
C GLY A 112 -14.09 -0.17 -18.99
N GLY A 113 -13.42 -1.32 -18.76
CA GLY A 113 -12.47 -1.92 -19.68
C GLY A 113 -11.02 -1.46 -19.48
N PRO A 114 -10.09 -1.99 -20.26
CA PRO A 114 -8.67 -1.72 -20.08
C PRO A 114 -8.29 -0.34 -20.64
N VAL A 115 -7.48 0.40 -19.91
CA VAL A 115 -6.80 1.62 -20.39
C VAL A 115 -5.45 1.28 -21.05
N ARG A 116 -4.86 0.15 -20.65
CA ARG A 116 -3.57 -0.35 -21.14
C ARG A 116 -3.55 -1.87 -21.05
N ASP A 117 -2.69 -2.49 -21.82
CA ASP A 117 -2.49 -3.94 -21.87
C ASP A 117 -1.38 -4.43 -20.91
N HIS A 118 -0.55 -3.51 -20.42
CA HIS A 118 0.51 -3.78 -19.45
C HIS A 118 0.64 -2.63 -18.44
N VAL A 119 1.14 -2.96 -17.25
CA VAL A 119 1.39 -2.00 -16.17
C VAL A 119 2.89 -1.84 -15.98
N PRO A 120 3.46 -0.62 -16.15
CA PRO A 120 4.85 -0.37 -15.82
C PRO A 120 5.11 -0.63 -14.34
N LEU A 121 6.23 -1.28 -14.04
CA LEU A 121 6.61 -1.61 -12.66
C LEU A 121 7.78 -0.74 -12.22
N TYR A 122 7.77 -0.37 -10.96
CA TYR A 122 8.94 0.11 -10.24
C TYR A 122 9.25 -0.81 -9.06
N THR A 123 10.45 -0.73 -8.55
CA THR A 123 10.87 -1.45 -7.34
C THR A 123 11.55 -0.53 -6.34
N HIS A 124 11.79 -1.02 -5.15
CA HIS A 124 12.48 -0.29 -4.08
C HIS A 124 13.97 -0.59 -4.11
N VAL A 125 14.79 0.43 -3.88
CA VAL A 125 16.26 0.30 -3.77
C VAL A 125 16.76 0.67 -2.37
N HIS A 126 15.93 0.55 -1.37
CA HIS A 126 16.37 0.62 0.01
C HIS A 126 15.96 -0.66 0.74
N ASP A 127 16.85 -1.18 1.56
CA ASP A 127 16.47 -2.19 2.53
C ASP A 127 16.30 -1.51 3.88
N ALA A 128 15.03 -1.31 4.27
CA ALA A 128 14.68 -0.74 5.58
C ALA A 128 15.22 -1.57 6.77
N ARG A 129 15.70 -2.78 6.52
CA ARG A 129 16.22 -3.71 7.52
C ARG A 129 17.74 -3.64 7.66
N GLN A 130 18.40 -3.11 6.67
CA GLN A 130 19.85 -2.90 6.66
C GLN A 130 20.09 -1.39 6.66
N ALA A 131 20.97 -0.90 7.52
CA ALA A 131 21.44 0.48 7.47
C ALA A 131 22.34 0.60 6.22
N ALA A 132 21.69 0.72 5.06
CA ALA A 132 22.39 0.79 3.81
C ALA A 132 23.07 2.16 3.68
N THR A 133 24.33 2.16 3.27
CA THR A 133 25.04 3.37 2.89
C THR A 133 24.55 3.89 1.54
N ILE A 134 24.93 5.11 1.19
CA ILE A 134 24.62 5.67 -0.14
C ILE A 134 25.22 4.77 -1.24
N GLU A 135 26.46 4.28 -1.04
CA GLU A 135 27.16 3.41 -1.98
C GLU A 135 26.44 2.08 -2.19
N GLU A 136 25.94 1.47 -1.13
CA GLU A 136 25.17 0.22 -1.20
C GLU A 136 23.85 0.44 -1.97
N ASN A 137 23.16 1.56 -1.73
CA ASN A 137 21.95 1.88 -2.48
C ASN A 137 22.22 2.18 -3.96
N VAL A 138 23.31 2.84 -4.27
CA VAL A 138 23.78 3.04 -5.66
C VAL A 138 24.05 1.69 -6.34
N ALA A 139 24.72 0.77 -5.63
CA ALA A 139 24.98 -0.57 -6.16
C ALA A 139 23.68 -1.36 -6.41
N MET A 140 22.70 -1.28 -5.49
CA MET A 140 21.38 -1.88 -5.66
C MET A 140 20.64 -1.25 -6.85
N ALA A 141 20.68 0.07 -7.00
CA ALA A 141 20.05 0.77 -8.11
C ALA A 141 20.65 0.36 -9.47
N ARG A 142 21.99 0.21 -9.53
CA ARG A 142 22.69 -0.29 -10.72
C ARG A 142 22.23 -1.70 -11.09
N GLN A 143 22.15 -2.60 -10.10
CA GLN A 143 21.65 -3.96 -10.34
C GLN A 143 20.21 -3.95 -10.81
N THR A 144 19.33 -3.17 -10.14
CA THR A 144 17.92 -3.02 -10.52
C THR A 144 17.76 -2.54 -11.97
N LYS A 145 18.59 -1.59 -12.41
CA LYS A 145 18.61 -1.13 -13.81
C LYS A 145 19.08 -2.25 -14.75
N ALA A 146 20.07 -3.04 -14.36
CA ALA A 146 20.55 -4.18 -15.14
C ALA A 146 19.50 -5.29 -15.24
N ASP A 147 18.67 -5.48 -14.22
CA ASP A 147 17.55 -6.42 -14.21
C ASP A 147 16.35 -5.97 -15.09
N GLY A 148 16.46 -4.80 -15.72
CA GLY A 148 15.48 -4.30 -16.69
C GLY A 148 14.41 -3.37 -16.14
N TYR A 149 14.42 -3.04 -14.86
CA TYR A 149 13.53 -2.01 -14.32
C TYR A 149 13.92 -0.63 -14.87
N ARG A 150 12.91 0.19 -15.12
CA ARG A 150 13.07 1.57 -15.61
C ARG A 150 12.72 2.63 -14.60
N ALA A 151 12.24 2.20 -13.44
CA ALA A 151 11.79 3.05 -12.37
C ALA A 151 12.16 2.47 -11.00
N ILE A 152 12.61 3.32 -10.09
CA ILE A 152 12.87 2.95 -8.70
C ILE A 152 12.27 3.97 -7.74
N LYS A 153 11.90 3.48 -6.55
CA LYS A 153 11.53 4.29 -5.40
C LYS A 153 12.55 4.10 -4.29
N THR A 154 12.94 5.20 -3.64
CA THR A 154 13.81 5.18 -2.46
C THR A 154 13.20 5.98 -1.31
N ASP A 155 13.68 5.74 -0.09
CA ASP A 155 13.35 6.51 1.10
C ASP A 155 14.63 6.90 1.83
N PRO A 156 15.24 8.04 1.47
CA PRO A 156 16.50 8.48 2.08
C PRO A 156 16.32 8.90 3.55
N PHE A 157 15.09 9.05 4.01
CA PHE A 157 14.76 9.45 5.38
C PHE A 157 14.55 8.26 6.32
N LEU A 158 14.43 7.04 5.79
CA LEU A 158 14.18 5.84 6.60
C LEU A 158 15.41 5.45 7.43
N SER A 159 16.62 5.60 6.89
CA SER A 159 17.87 5.31 7.59
C SER A 159 18.07 6.21 8.80
N MET A 160 17.56 7.44 8.77
CA MET A 160 17.63 8.37 9.89
C MET A 160 16.70 7.98 11.04
N ALA A 161 15.50 7.50 10.75
CA ALA A 161 14.55 7.01 11.75
C ALA A 161 15.06 5.74 12.45
N THR A 162 15.87 4.92 11.77
CA THR A 162 16.45 3.69 12.34
C THR A 162 17.70 3.92 13.17
N GLN A 163 18.41 5.02 12.96
CA GLN A 163 19.64 5.35 13.72
C GLN A 163 19.37 5.96 15.10
N SER A 164 18.19 6.53 15.36
CA SER A 164 17.92 7.36 16.53
C SER A 164 17.07 6.73 17.63
N GLY A 165 16.92 5.41 17.73
CA GLY A 165 16.34 4.84 18.94
C GLY A 165 15.26 3.77 18.81
N PRO A 166 14.51 3.46 19.89
CA PRO A 166 13.64 2.28 20.01
C PRO A 166 12.37 2.31 19.15
N PHE A 167 12.12 3.38 18.41
CA PHE A 167 10.91 3.55 17.58
C PHE A 167 11.11 3.06 16.16
N ARG A 168 11.45 1.79 15.98
CA ARG A 168 11.42 1.15 14.68
C ARG A 168 10.00 1.24 14.11
N GLY A 169 9.82 2.06 13.08
CA GLY A 169 8.57 2.15 12.32
C GLY A 169 7.49 3.06 12.91
N ALA A 170 7.74 3.79 13.99
CA ALA A 170 6.81 4.85 14.40
C ALA A 170 6.99 6.06 13.49
N SER A 171 6.04 6.28 12.62
CA SER A 171 5.92 7.50 11.82
C SER A 171 5.49 8.65 12.74
N LEU A 172 6.45 9.23 13.45
CA LEU A 172 6.22 10.50 14.13
C LEU A 172 6.40 11.63 13.11
N VAL A 173 5.53 12.62 13.15
CA VAL A 173 5.70 13.84 12.40
C VAL A 173 6.93 14.55 12.94
N GLU A 174 8.05 14.43 12.24
CA GLU A 174 9.32 14.98 12.67
C GLU A 174 9.67 16.24 11.90
N LYS A 175 10.25 17.17 12.62
CA LYS A 175 10.90 18.33 12.02
C LYS A 175 12.28 17.91 11.49
N LEU A 176 12.49 18.01 10.19
CA LEU A 176 13.78 17.71 9.60
C LEU A 176 14.83 18.76 9.96
N THR A 177 16.03 18.27 10.31
CA THR A 177 17.20 19.14 10.44
C THR A 177 17.79 19.46 9.05
N PRO A 178 18.52 20.59 8.89
CA PRO A 178 19.22 20.88 7.65
C PRO A 178 20.18 19.73 7.22
N SER A 179 20.86 19.09 8.18
CA SER A 179 21.76 17.97 7.90
C SER A 179 21.01 16.75 7.36
N ALA A 180 19.80 16.50 7.83
CA ALA A 180 18.95 15.42 7.34
C ALA A 180 18.50 15.67 5.88
N ILE A 181 18.16 16.90 5.57
CA ILE A 181 17.78 17.31 4.22
C ILE A 181 18.99 17.20 3.27
N ASN A 182 20.15 17.70 3.68
CA ASN A 182 21.38 17.62 2.90
C ASN A 182 21.76 16.14 2.61
N TYR A 183 21.65 15.26 3.62
CA TYR A 183 21.92 13.84 3.43
C TYR A 183 20.95 13.18 2.43
N ALA A 184 19.68 13.53 2.50
CA ALA A 184 18.70 13.05 1.52
C ALA A 184 19.00 13.54 0.11
N ALA A 185 19.46 14.79 -0.04
CA ALA A 185 19.87 15.35 -1.32
C ALA A 185 21.14 14.65 -1.87
N GLU A 186 22.12 14.37 -1.03
CA GLU A 186 23.32 13.60 -1.38
C GLU A 186 22.95 12.19 -1.87
N TRP A 187 22.08 11.50 -1.12
CA TRP A 187 21.58 10.17 -1.47
C TRP A 187 20.89 10.17 -2.84
N VAL A 188 19.91 11.05 -3.02
CA VAL A 188 19.15 11.13 -4.28
C VAL A 188 20.03 11.57 -5.45
N GLY A 189 20.95 12.50 -5.20
CA GLY A 189 21.94 12.95 -6.18
C GLY A 189 22.86 11.82 -6.66
N ALA A 190 23.33 10.98 -5.74
CA ALA A 190 24.14 9.80 -6.09
C ALA A 190 23.35 8.80 -6.95
N LEU A 191 22.09 8.53 -6.61
CA LEU A 191 21.22 7.67 -7.43
C LEU A 191 20.99 8.28 -8.81
N ARG A 192 20.70 9.58 -8.91
CA ARG A 192 20.50 10.26 -10.19
C ARG A 192 21.74 10.20 -11.07
N SER A 193 22.94 10.40 -10.49
CA SER A 193 24.20 10.31 -11.21
C SER A 193 24.47 8.92 -11.76
N GLU A 194 24.11 7.87 -11.02
CA GLU A 194 24.28 6.48 -11.47
C GLU A 194 23.30 6.08 -12.55
N LEU A 195 22.02 6.47 -12.36
CA LEU A 195 20.93 6.02 -13.21
C LEU A 195 20.79 6.81 -14.52
N GLY A 196 21.21 8.07 -14.51
CA GLY A 196 21.05 9.02 -15.61
C GLY A 196 19.72 9.79 -15.55
N ASP A 197 19.63 10.84 -16.35
CA ASP A 197 18.51 11.80 -16.32
C ASP A 197 17.17 11.24 -16.77
N ASP A 198 17.17 10.27 -17.67
CA ASP A 198 15.96 9.67 -18.25
C ASP A 198 15.37 8.52 -17.39
N TYR A 199 16.04 8.15 -16.29
CA TYR A 199 15.57 7.08 -15.44
C TYR A 199 14.53 7.61 -14.44
N GLU A 200 13.43 6.89 -14.27
CA GLU A 200 12.35 7.30 -13.36
C GLU A 200 12.76 7.07 -11.90
N LEU A 201 12.90 8.16 -11.14
CA LEU A 201 13.29 8.15 -9.73
C LEU A 201 12.22 8.78 -8.86
N MET A 202 11.84 8.08 -7.79
CA MET A 202 10.78 8.46 -6.87
C MET A 202 11.29 8.44 -5.42
N VAL A 203 10.76 9.35 -4.59
CA VAL A 203 11.05 9.42 -3.15
C VAL A 203 9.77 9.32 -2.35
N ASP A 204 9.69 8.35 -1.46
CA ASP A 204 8.57 8.17 -0.54
C ASP A 204 8.99 8.51 0.90
N ALA A 205 8.46 9.58 1.43
CA ALA A 205 8.74 10.04 2.80
C ALA A 205 7.77 9.47 3.86
N HIS A 206 6.81 8.61 3.46
CA HIS A 206 5.84 7.95 4.35
C HIS A 206 5.07 8.91 5.27
N ALA A 207 4.74 10.13 4.80
CA ALA A 207 4.00 11.15 5.56
C ALA A 207 4.61 11.51 6.94
N ARG A 208 5.95 11.41 7.09
CA ARG A 208 6.64 11.57 8.38
C ARG A 208 6.92 13.02 8.80
N PHE A 209 6.79 14.00 7.91
CA PHE A 209 7.24 15.36 8.17
C PHE A 209 6.10 16.34 8.42
N ASP A 210 6.40 17.40 9.15
CA ASP A 210 5.57 18.60 9.14
C ASP A 210 5.62 19.29 7.77
N VAL A 211 4.67 20.19 7.52
CA VAL A 211 4.55 20.88 6.23
C VAL A 211 5.81 21.69 5.89
N ALA A 212 6.41 22.36 6.88
CA ALA A 212 7.60 23.17 6.65
C ALA A 212 8.80 22.32 6.25
N SER A 213 9.00 21.18 6.94
CA SER A 213 10.06 20.21 6.62
C SER A 213 9.86 19.57 5.25
N ALA A 214 8.61 19.20 4.92
CA ALA A 214 8.30 18.64 3.61
C ALA A 214 8.61 19.61 2.46
N ILE A 215 8.25 20.89 2.62
CA ILE A 215 8.57 21.94 1.63
C ILE A 215 10.09 22.14 1.51
N ALA A 216 10.82 22.17 2.64
CA ALA A 216 12.26 22.33 2.63
C ALA A 216 12.95 21.16 1.91
N ALA A 217 12.57 19.94 2.25
CA ALA A 217 13.09 18.72 1.59
C ALA A 217 12.77 18.71 0.08
N ALA A 218 11.52 19.02 -0.30
CA ALA A 218 11.13 19.06 -1.71
C ALA A 218 11.96 20.05 -2.53
N ARG A 219 12.27 21.24 -1.99
CA ARG A 219 13.11 22.25 -2.68
C ARG A 219 14.53 21.76 -2.92
N GLU A 220 15.13 21.09 -1.93
CA GLU A 220 16.48 20.53 -2.08
C GLU A 220 16.52 19.32 -3.03
N LEU A 221 15.40 18.59 -3.15
CA LEU A 221 15.30 17.45 -4.06
C LEU A 221 14.86 17.81 -5.49
N GLU A 222 14.31 19.01 -5.71
CA GLU A 222 13.81 19.47 -7.02
C GLU A 222 14.85 19.34 -8.16
N PRO A 223 16.16 19.66 -7.96
CA PRO A 223 17.16 19.53 -9.02
C PRO A 223 17.34 18.11 -9.59
N PHE A 224 16.91 17.08 -8.84
CA PHE A 224 17.07 15.69 -9.26
C PHE A 224 15.92 15.16 -10.11
N LYS A 225 14.97 15.99 -10.52
CA LYS A 225 13.88 15.67 -11.45
C LYS A 225 13.12 14.40 -11.04
N LEU A 226 12.65 14.36 -9.80
CA LEU A 226 11.84 13.27 -9.29
C LEU A 226 10.47 13.24 -9.97
N ILE A 227 9.89 12.06 -10.16
CA ILE A 227 8.51 11.91 -10.64
C ILE A 227 7.52 12.29 -9.53
N TRP A 228 7.81 11.87 -8.31
CA TRP A 228 7.09 12.23 -7.08
C TRP A 228 7.92 11.90 -5.84
#